data_527dd93eea39ad0e29e9da7a2a506ab9
#
_entry.id   527dd93eea39ad0e29e9da7a2a506ab9
#
_cell.length_a   1.000
_cell.length_b   1.000
_cell.length_c   1.000
_cell.angle_alpha   90.00
_cell.angle_beta   90.00
_cell.angle_gamma   90.00
#
_symmetry.space_group_name_H-M   'P 1'
#
loop_
_entity.id
_entity.type
_entity.pdbx_description
1 polymer ?
#
loop_
_entity_poly.entity_id
_entity_poly.type
_entity_poly.pdbx_seq_one_letter_code
_entity_poly.pdbx_strand_id
1 'polypeptide(L)'
;MKVEFLQTAQPGLRWMVQYYRSNPQLDEAKAFASFAATERRIAELAPPRETFWGIEGVWEAKILKTAFSFLYTIRGQTVFVIDIRDQRGLRSAAALRAFEQELRRRHEP
;
A
#
# COMPACT_ATOMS: atom_id res chain seq x y z
N MET A 1 11.02 -12.49 3.44
CA MET A 1 11.16 -11.29 4.30
C MET A 1 9.92 -11.12 5.15
N LYS A 2 10.07 -10.53 6.31
CA LYS A 2 8.95 -10.13 7.15
C LYS A 2 8.22 -8.94 6.52
N VAL A 3 6.89 -8.90 6.62
CA VAL A 3 6.08 -7.76 6.21
C VAL A 3 5.50 -7.09 7.45
N GLU A 4 5.68 -5.80 7.56
CA GLU A 4 5.20 -5.02 8.69
C GLU A 4 4.41 -3.82 8.17
N PHE A 5 3.19 -3.62 8.70
CA PHE A 5 2.35 -2.48 8.33
C PHE A 5 2.59 -1.34 9.29
N LEU A 6 3.04 -0.21 8.77
CA LEU A 6 3.25 0.99 9.57
C LEU A 6 1.91 1.62 9.96
N GLN A 7 1.92 2.48 10.97
CA GLN A 7 0.72 3.22 11.36
C GLN A 7 0.19 4.10 10.22
N THR A 8 1.06 4.61 9.38
CA THR A 8 0.69 5.40 8.21
C THR A 8 -0.17 4.62 7.21
N ALA A 9 -0.12 3.27 7.23
CA ALA A 9 -0.94 2.42 6.39
C ALA A 9 -2.36 2.25 6.92
N GLN A 10 -2.63 2.54 8.19
CA GLN A 10 -3.92 2.28 8.80
C GLN A 10 -5.09 3.05 8.18
N PRO A 11 -4.95 4.37 7.87
CA PRO A 11 -6.04 5.08 7.20
C PRO A 11 -6.39 4.50 5.83
N GLY A 12 -5.38 4.11 5.05
CA GLY A 12 -5.59 3.49 3.74
C GLY A 12 -6.24 2.12 3.85
N LEU A 13 -5.85 1.34 4.84
CA LEU A 13 -6.44 0.03 5.10
C LEU A 13 -7.92 0.17 5.50
N ARG A 14 -8.24 1.10 6.41
CA ARG A 14 -9.62 1.38 6.79
C ARG A 14 -10.45 1.86 5.59
N TRP A 15 -9.87 2.70 4.74
CA TRP A 15 -10.51 3.17 3.52
C TRP A 15 -10.89 2.00 2.60
N MET A 16 -9.96 1.07 2.37
CA MET A 16 -10.20 -0.11 1.54
C MET A 16 -11.30 -1.00 2.13
N VAL A 17 -11.24 -1.28 3.42
CA VAL A 17 -12.26 -2.10 4.11
C VAL A 17 -13.63 -1.46 3.99
N GLN A 18 -13.73 -0.17 4.26
CA GLN A 18 -14.99 0.55 4.19
C GLN A 18 -15.54 0.62 2.76
N TYR A 19 -14.66 0.77 1.78
CA TYR A 19 -15.06 0.76 0.38
C TYR A 19 -15.79 -0.53 0.00
N TYR A 20 -15.24 -1.69 0.38
CA TYR A 20 -15.87 -2.98 0.08
C TYR A 20 -17.14 -3.21 0.88
N ARG A 21 -17.20 -2.76 2.13
CA ARG A 21 -18.41 -2.85 2.95
C ARG A 21 -19.53 -1.96 2.45
N SER A 22 -19.19 -0.81 1.86
CA SER A 22 -20.16 0.13 1.30
C SER A 22 -20.62 -0.25 -0.11
N ASN A 23 -19.98 -1.23 -0.73
CA ASN A 23 -20.27 -1.69 -2.08
C ASN A 23 -20.47 -3.20 -2.11
N PRO A 24 -21.60 -3.71 -1.54
CA PRO A 24 -21.80 -5.15 -1.36
C PRO A 24 -21.90 -5.93 -2.67
N GLN A 25 -22.08 -5.26 -3.81
CA GLN A 25 -22.03 -5.88 -5.12
C GLN A 25 -20.63 -6.32 -5.53
N LEU A 26 -19.59 -5.80 -4.86
CA LEU A 26 -18.21 -6.22 -5.07
C LEU A 26 -17.88 -7.41 -4.17
N ASP A 27 -16.99 -8.26 -4.65
CA ASP A 27 -16.60 -9.46 -3.90
C ASP A 27 -15.49 -9.13 -2.89
N GLU A 28 -15.89 -8.83 -1.67
CA GLU A 28 -15.01 -8.52 -0.55
C GLU A 28 -14.02 -9.68 -0.26
N ALA A 29 -14.52 -10.91 -0.30
CA ALA A 29 -13.70 -12.09 0.00
C ALA A 29 -12.55 -12.25 -1.02
N LYS A 30 -12.84 -12.04 -2.30
CA LYS A 30 -11.82 -12.08 -3.36
C LYS A 30 -10.81 -10.95 -3.20
N ALA A 31 -11.28 -9.74 -2.84
CA ALA A 31 -10.40 -8.59 -2.63
C ALA A 31 -9.40 -8.86 -1.50
N PHE A 32 -9.87 -9.38 -0.38
CA PHE A 32 -8.98 -9.68 0.75
C PHE A 32 -8.09 -10.89 0.51
N ALA A 33 -8.53 -11.88 -0.28
CA ALA A 33 -7.66 -12.96 -0.73
C ALA A 33 -6.53 -12.44 -1.63
N SER A 34 -6.82 -11.52 -2.54
CA SER A 34 -5.82 -10.84 -3.38
C SER A 34 -4.87 -9.98 -2.57
N PHE A 35 -5.37 -9.31 -1.52
CA PHE A 35 -4.56 -8.56 -0.57
C PHE A 35 -3.53 -9.48 0.09
N ALA A 36 -3.96 -10.59 0.65
CA ALA A 36 -3.08 -11.56 1.31
C ALA A 36 -2.05 -12.16 0.33
N ALA A 37 -2.48 -12.47 -0.89
CA ALA A 37 -1.59 -12.99 -1.92
C ALA A 37 -0.51 -11.97 -2.33
N THR A 38 -0.88 -10.70 -2.45
CA THR A 38 0.06 -9.63 -2.78
C THR A 38 1.05 -9.40 -1.64
N GLU A 39 0.58 -9.44 -0.39
CA GLU A 39 1.43 -9.37 0.79
C GLU A 39 2.50 -10.47 0.79
N ARG A 40 2.10 -11.72 0.51
CA ARG A 40 3.05 -12.83 0.39
C ARG A 40 4.04 -12.60 -0.75
N ARG A 41 3.57 -12.10 -1.89
CA ARG A 41 4.42 -11.87 -3.05
C ARG A 41 5.50 -10.83 -2.78
N ILE A 42 5.18 -9.71 -2.14
CA ILE A 42 6.20 -8.70 -1.81
C ILE A 42 7.17 -9.19 -0.74
N ALA A 43 6.78 -10.15 0.10
CA ALA A 43 7.66 -10.77 1.08
C ALA A 43 8.65 -11.75 0.46
N GLU A 44 8.27 -12.43 -0.62
CA GLU A 44 9.04 -13.51 -1.21
C GLU A 44 9.94 -13.08 -2.36
N LEU A 45 9.54 -12.06 -3.11
CA LEU A 45 10.22 -11.68 -4.33
C LEU A 45 11.06 -10.44 -4.14
N ALA A 46 12.27 -10.45 -4.76
CA ALA A 46 12.96 -9.22 -5.11
C ALA A 46 12.23 -8.66 -6.36
N PRO A 47 11.24 -7.81 -6.22
CA PRO A 47 10.37 -7.47 -7.33
C PRO A 47 11.03 -6.57 -8.35
N PRO A 48 10.65 -6.67 -9.64
CA PRO A 48 10.77 -5.53 -10.53
C PRO A 48 9.92 -4.43 -9.93
N ARG A 49 10.54 -3.32 -9.60
CA ARG A 49 9.95 -2.33 -8.70
C ARG A 49 9.55 -1.12 -9.49
N GLU A 50 8.26 -0.80 -9.45
CA GLU A 50 7.81 0.51 -9.90
C GLU A 50 7.98 1.51 -8.76
N THR A 51 8.77 2.54 -8.98
CA THR A 51 8.90 3.62 -8.00
C THR A 51 7.59 4.40 -7.93
N PHE A 52 7.20 4.74 -6.71
CA PHE A 52 6.03 5.58 -6.48
C PHE A 52 6.44 7.05 -6.69
N TRP A 53 5.91 7.68 -7.74
CA TRP A 53 6.16 9.09 -8.07
C TRP A 53 7.65 9.48 -8.08
N GLY A 54 8.53 8.57 -8.47
CA GLY A 54 9.96 8.84 -8.49
C GLY A 54 10.59 9.02 -7.11
N ILE A 55 9.91 8.69 -6.04
CA ILE A 55 10.47 8.75 -4.69
C ILE A 55 11.41 7.56 -4.53
N GLU A 56 12.68 7.84 -4.29
CA GLU A 56 13.69 6.82 -4.11
C GLU A 56 13.38 5.94 -2.91
N GLY A 57 13.45 4.62 -3.10
CA GLY A 57 13.26 3.64 -2.04
C GLY A 57 11.80 3.35 -1.70
N VAL A 58 10.86 3.93 -2.42
CA VAL A 58 9.42 3.66 -2.27
C VAL A 58 8.89 3.00 -3.53
N TRP A 59 8.23 1.86 -3.37
CA TRP A 59 7.69 1.08 -4.48
C TRP A 59 6.20 0.85 -4.32
N GLU A 60 5.55 0.57 -5.45
CA GLU A 60 4.13 0.25 -5.50
C GLU A 60 3.93 -1.18 -5.98
N ALA A 61 3.08 -1.93 -5.29
CA ALA A 61 2.63 -3.25 -5.72
C ALA A 61 1.11 -3.26 -5.81
N LYS A 62 0.58 -3.47 -7.00
CA LYS A 62 -0.85 -3.52 -7.24
C LYS A 62 -1.47 -4.76 -6.61
N ILE A 63 -2.56 -4.58 -5.87
CA ILE A 63 -3.36 -5.68 -5.36
C ILE A 63 -4.27 -6.13 -6.51
N LEU A 64 -3.99 -7.32 -7.05
CA LEU A 64 -4.64 -7.83 -8.25
C LEU A 64 -6.16 -7.83 -8.12
N LYS A 65 -6.85 -7.44 -9.21
CA LYS A 65 -8.32 -7.39 -9.30
C LYS A 65 -8.96 -6.41 -8.32
N THR A 66 -8.20 -5.45 -7.81
CA THR A 66 -8.71 -4.36 -6.99
C THR A 66 -8.23 -3.03 -7.54
N ALA A 67 -8.80 -1.94 -7.04
CA ALA A 67 -8.35 -0.58 -7.34
C ALA A 67 -7.31 -0.08 -6.33
N PHE A 68 -6.70 -0.98 -5.56
CA PHE A 68 -5.79 -0.64 -4.48
C PHE A 68 -4.40 -1.20 -4.72
N SER A 69 -3.41 -0.56 -4.10
CA SER A 69 -2.02 -1.01 -4.15
C SER A 69 -1.33 -0.78 -2.82
N PHE A 70 -0.30 -1.57 -2.55
CA PHE A 70 0.63 -1.31 -1.45
C PHE A 70 1.66 -0.28 -1.88
N LEU A 71 1.91 0.70 -1.03
CA LEU A 71 3.14 1.49 -1.07
C LEU A 71 4.06 0.95 0.00
N TYR A 72 5.29 0.58 -0.37
CA TYR A 72 6.19 -0.09 0.56
C TYR A 72 7.63 0.30 0.34
N THR A 73 8.43 0.07 1.36
CA THR A 73 9.88 0.18 1.32
C THR A 73 10.51 -1.06 1.94
N ILE A 74 11.79 -1.27 1.70
CA ILE A 74 12.52 -2.40 2.26
C ILE A 74 13.69 -1.86 3.06
N ARG A 75 13.83 -2.35 4.30
CA ARG A 75 14.98 -2.07 5.17
C ARG A 75 15.47 -3.39 5.76
N GLY A 76 16.72 -3.76 5.45
CA GLY A 76 17.28 -5.04 5.85
C GLY A 76 16.45 -6.20 5.31
N GLN A 77 15.89 -7.02 6.18
CA GLN A 77 15.08 -8.18 5.82
C GLN A 77 13.58 -7.93 6.04
N THR A 78 13.16 -6.67 6.15
CA THR A 78 11.77 -6.31 6.42
C THR A 78 11.21 -5.45 5.31
N VAL A 79 10.01 -5.81 4.85
CA VAL A 79 9.18 -4.98 3.98
C VAL A 79 8.25 -4.16 4.86
N PHE A 80 8.32 -2.85 4.76
CA PHE A 80 7.43 -1.95 5.50
C PHE A 80 6.36 -1.43 4.55
N VAL A 81 5.10 -1.81 4.78
CA VAL A 81 3.97 -1.24 4.05
C VAL A 81 3.65 0.12 4.66
N ILE A 82 3.79 1.15 3.84
CA ILE A 82 3.68 2.55 4.27
C ILE A 82 2.24 3.02 4.14
N ASP A 83 1.56 2.62 3.07
CA ASP A 83 0.17 2.97 2.83
C ASP A 83 -0.51 1.97 1.89
N ILE A 84 -1.83 2.00 1.91
CA ILE A 84 -2.70 1.35 0.92
C ILE A 84 -3.26 2.48 0.05
N ARG A 85 -2.83 2.52 -1.21
CA ARG A 85 -3.23 3.57 -2.14
C ARG A 85 -4.50 3.17 -2.88
N ASP A 86 -5.45 4.10 -2.99
CA ASP A 86 -6.57 3.97 -3.91
C ASP A 86 -6.16 4.52 -5.28
N GLN A 87 -6.02 3.63 -6.26
CA GLN A 87 -5.56 3.99 -7.60
C GLN A 87 -6.52 4.88 -8.36
N ARG A 88 -7.77 4.95 -7.93
CA ARG A 88 -8.79 5.81 -8.55
C ARG A 88 -8.66 7.27 -8.11
N GLY A 89 -7.76 7.57 -7.17
CA GLY A 89 -7.55 8.92 -6.65
C GLY A 89 -8.68 9.43 -5.77
N LEU A 90 -9.46 8.53 -5.16
CA LEU A 90 -10.58 8.92 -4.29
C LEU A 90 -10.12 9.41 -2.91
N ARG A 91 -8.87 9.14 -2.52
CA ARG A 91 -8.24 9.81 -1.38
C ARG A 91 -7.75 11.18 -1.86
N SER A 92 -7.97 12.20 -1.03
CA SER A 92 -7.66 13.58 -1.41
C SER A 92 -6.16 13.79 -1.71
N ALA A 93 -5.88 14.74 -2.61
CA ALA A 93 -4.51 15.15 -2.89
C ALA A 93 -3.80 15.69 -1.63
N ALA A 94 -4.52 16.32 -0.72
CA ALA A 94 -3.97 16.80 0.54
C ALA A 94 -3.48 15.64 1.41
N ALA A 95 -4.25 14.54 1.48
CA ALA A 95 -3.84 13.35 2.23
C ALA A 95 -2.59 12.72 1.63
N LEU A 96 -2.49 12.67 0.30
CA LEU A 96 -1.31 12.15 -0.39
C LEU A 96 -0.07 13.03 -0.15
N ARG A 97 -0.24 14.34 -0.13
CA ARG A 97 0.86 15.27 0.19
C ARG A 97 1.33 15.13 1.62
N ALA A 98 0.40 15.03 2.56
CA ALA A 98 0.73 14.81 3.97
C ALA A 98 1.52 13.50 4.15
N PHE A 99 1.09 12.46 3.47
CA PHE A 99 1.77 11.17 3.44
C PHE A 99 3.19 11.28 2.88
N GLU A 100 3.36 11.98 1.74
CA GLU A 100 4.66 12.20 1.13
C GLU A 100 5.61 12.96 2.06
N GLN A 101 5.11 14.00 2.73
CA GLN A 101 5.89 14.75 3.71
C GLN A 101 6.30 13.89 4.90
N GLU A 102 5.41 13.05 5.39
CA GLU A 102 5.71 12.14 6.49
C GLU A 102 6.76 11.10 6.10
N LEU A 103 6.71 10.59 4.87
CA LEU A 103 7.73 9.69 4.33
C LEU A 103 9.10 10.35 4.32
N ARG A 104 9.18 11.57 3.82
CA ARG A 104 10.45 12.32 3.79
C ARG A 104 11.00 12.53 5.17
N ARG A 105 10.15 12.88 6.14
CA ARG A 105 10.58 13.04 7.53
C ARG A 105 11.15 11.78 8.14
N ARG A 106 10.55 10.62 7.84
CA ARG A 106 10.99 9.32 8.39
C ARG A 106 12.26 8.80 7.75
N HIS A 107 12.54 9.17 6.52
CA HIS A 107 13.72 8.71 5.77
C HIS A 107 14.87 9.70 5.77
N GLU A 108 14.67 10.89 6.28
CA GLU A 108 15.75 11.84 6.53
C GLU A 108 16.51 11.44 7.80
N PRO A 109 17.86 11.45 7.75
CA PRO A 109 18.68 11.16 8.93
C PRO A 109 18.53 12.20 10.02
#